data_11d8773235b7597136a78597fa3c896a
#
_entry.id   11d8773235b7597136a78597fa3c896a
#
_cell.length_a   1.000
_cell.length_b   1.000
_cell.length_c   1.000
_cell.angle_alpha   90.00
_cell.angle_beta   90.00
_cell.angle_gamma   90.00
#
_symmetry.space_group_name_H-M   'P 1'
#
loop_
_entity.id
_entity.type
_entity.pdbx_description
1 polymer ?
#
loop_
_entity_poly.entity_id
_entity_poly.type
_entity_poly.pdbx_seq_one_letter_code
_entity_poly.pdbx_strand_id
1 'polypeptide(L)' 'MGKFSSEEIESQYNLIKMLLSEPEKYRDVINAIKKDIAYMPIELKKKLEEEKIIL' A
#
# COMPACT_ATOMS: atom_id res chain seq x y z
N MET A 1 -5.34 0.86 -20.63
CA MET A 1 -4.25 1.01 -20.11
C MET A 1 -3.97 0.87 -18.70
N GLY A 2 -4.52 0.55 -17.79
CA GLY A 2 -4.22 0.06 -16.48
C GLY A 2 -3.18 0.81 -15.64
N LYS A 3 -2.77 1.96 -16.05
CA LYS A 3 -1.84 2.72 -15.25
C LYS A 3 -2.58 3.57 -14.23
N PHE A 4 -2.05 3.59 -13.03
CA PHE A 4 -2.61 4.41 -11.96
C PHE A 4 -2.02 5.81 -12.07
N SER A 5 -2.83 6.82 -11.77
CA SER A 5 -2.34 8.19 -11.74
C SER A 5 -1.49 8.41 -10.49
N SER A 6 -0.70 9.49 -10.51
CA SER A 6 0.11 9.83 -9.34
C SER A 6 -0.77 10.06 -8.11
N GLU A 7 -1.94 10.64 -8.31
CA GLU A 7 -2.85 10.88 -7.21
C GLU A 7 -3.38 9.59 -6.61
N GLU A 8 -3.65 8.60 -7.46
CA GLU A 8 -4.12 7.31 -6.97
C GLU A 8 -3.02 6.59 -6.19
N ILE A 9 -1.80 6.63 -6.70
CA ILE A 9 -0.65 6.03 -6.02
C ILE A 9 -0.47 6.66 -4.64
N GLU A 10 -0.51 7.98 -4.59
CA GLU A 10 -0.34 8.69 -3.32
C GLU A 10 -1.49 8.42 -2.36
N SER A 11 -2.71 8.35 -2.89
CA SER A 11 -3.87 8.05 -2.07
C SER A 11 -3.77 6.67 -1.45
N GLN A 12 -3.37 5.68 -2.24
CA GLN A 12 -3.19 4.32 -1.74
C GLN A 12 -2.06 4.24 -0.72
N TYR A 13 -0.97 4.95 -0.98
CA TYR A 13 0.15 5.00 -0.06
C TYR A 13 -0.29 5.57 1.29
N ASN A 14 -1.03 6.68 1.27
CA ASN A 14 -1.52 7.28 2.50
C ASN A 14 -2.46 6.36 3.25
N LEU A 15 -3.30 5.63 2.53
CA LEU A 15 -4.20 4.67 3.14
C LEU A 15 -3.43 3.56 3.84
N ILE A 16 -2.41 3.03 3.18
CA ILE A 16 -1.57 1.98 3.76
C ILE A 16 -0.88 2.47 5.01
N LYS A 17 -0.35 3.69 4.97
CA LYS A 17 0.27 4.28 6.17
C LYS A 17 -0.71 4.38 7.32
N MET A 18 -1.93 4.78 7.03
CA MET A 18 -2.97 4.89 8.05
C MET A 18 -3.27 3.52 8.66
N LEU A 19 -3.40 2.51 7.81
CA LEU A 19 -3.68 1.15 8.28
C LEU A 19 -2.55 0.63 9.16
N LEU A 20 -1.32 0.89 8.77
CA LEU A 20 -0.16 0.42 9.53
C LEU A 20 0.05 1.18 10.84
N SER A 21 -0.54 2.34 10.98
CA SER A 21 -0.49 3.07 12.25
C SER A 21 -1.35 2.42 13.31
N GLU A 22 -2.35 1.63 12.91
CA GLU A 22 -3.18 0.87 13.83
C GLU A 22 -3.27 -0.58 13.35
N PRO A 23 -2.18 -1.33 13.42
CA PRO A 23 -2.12 -2.66 12.82
C PRO A 23 -3.09 -3.66 13.44
N GLU A 24 -3.37 -3.54 14.71
CA GLU A 24 -4.31 -4.45 15.36
C GLU A 24 -5.73 -4.23 14.88
N LYS A 25 -6.10 -2.97 14.71
CA LYS A 25 -7.45 -2.62 14.28
C LYS A 25 -7.71 -3.05 12.84
N TYR A 26 -6.71 -2.92 11.98
CA TYR A 26 -6.85 -3.17 10.55
C TYR A 26 -6.14 -4.43 10.10
N ARG A 27 -5.94 -5.36 11.00
CA ARG A 27 -5.21 -6.60 10.71
C ARG A 27 -5.73 -7.32 9.46
N ASP A 28 -7.02 -7.50 9.35
CA ASP A 28 -7.62 -8.22 8.24
C ASP A 28 -7.39 -7.50 6.91
N VAL A 29 -7.52 -6.18 6.93
CA VAL A 29 -7.30 -5.36 5.74
C VAL A 29 -5.83 -5.43 5.34
N ILE A 30 -4.93 -5.34 6.29
CA ILE A 30 -3.49 -5.40 6.03
C ILE A 30 -3.14 -6.77 5.43
N ASN A 31 -3.70 -7.84 5.96
CA ASN A 31 -3.46 -9.18 5.41
C ASN A 31 -3.96 -9.31 3.98
N ALA A 32 -5.11 -8.70 3.67
CA ALA A 32 -5.63 -8.70 2.30
C ALA A 32 -4.68 -7.96 1.36
N ILE A 33 -4.13 -6.84 1.81
CA ILE A 33 -3.19 -6.07 1.01
C ILE A 33 -1.91 -6.88 0.76
N LYS A 34 -1.43 -7.61 1.76
CA LYS A 34 -0.25 -8.46 1.61
C LYS A 34 -0.47 -9.54 0.55
N LYS A 35 -1.66 -10.12 0.50
CA LYS A 35 -1.98 -11.13 -0.51
C LYS A 35 -1.99 -10.54 -1.91
N ASP A 36 -2.40 -9.30 -2.03
CA ASP A 36 -2.51 -8.63 -3.32
C ASP A 36 -1.26 -7.85 -3.70
N ILE A 37 -0.20 -7.97 -2.94
CA ILE A 37 1.01 -7.17 -3.18
C ILE A 37 1.62 -7.45 -4.57
N ALA A 38 1.44 -8.64 -5.09
CA ALA A 38 1.92 -8.99 -6.42
C ALA A 38 1.22 -8.19 -7.52
N TYR A 39 0.02 -7.72 -7.25
CA TYR A 39 -0.77 -6.94 -8.20
C TYR A 39 -0.64 -5.45 -8.00
N MET A 40 0.11 -5.06 -6.98
CA MET A 40 0.30 -3.66 -6.65
C MET A 40 1.15 -2.97 -7.72
N PRO A 41 0.84 -1.72 -8.08
CA PRO A 41 1.68 -0.99 -9.04
C PRO A 41 3.12 -0.89 -8.55
N ILE A 42 4.06 -1.01 -9.49
CA ILE A 42 5.48 -0.95 -9.14
C ILE A 42 5.82 0.39 -8.47
N GLU A 43 5.21 1.46 -8.94
CA GLU A 43 5.45 2.78 -8.37
C GLU A 43 5.06 2.85 -6.90
N LEU A 44 3.95 2.20 -6.54
CA LEU A 44 3.52 2.13 -5.15
C LEU A 44 4.48 1.29 -4.33
N LYS A 45 4.92 0.15 -4.88
CA LYS A 45 5.90 -0.69 -4.19
C LYS A 45 7.18 0.05 -3.90
N LYS A 46 7.68 0.79 -4.89
CA LYS A 46 8.91 1.56 -4.71
C LYS A 46 8.75 2.64 -3.65
N LYS A 47 7.60 3.30 -3.65
CA LYS A 47 7.31 4.33 -2.67
C LYS A 47 7.31 3.77 -1.25
N LEU A 48 6.71 2.60 -1.08
CA LEU A 48 6.69 1.93 0.21
C LEU A 48 8.10 1.52 0.65
N GLU A 49 8.90 1.01 -0.27
CA GLU A 49 10.28 0.63 0.03
C GLU A 49 11.13 1.82 0.44
N GLU A 50 10.96 2.95 -0.24
CA GLU A 50 11.69 4.16 0.09
C GLU A 50 11.39 4.63 1.51
N GLU A 51 10.17 4.44 1.95
CA GLU A 51 9.76 4.80 3.30
C GLU A 51 10.00 3.67 4.30
N LYS A 52 10.62 2.59 3.85
CA LYS A 52 10.92 1.41 4.66
C LYS A 52 9.68 0.77 5.27
N ILE A 53 8.58 0.86 4.53
CA ILE A 53 7.34 0.23 4.93
C ILE A 53 7.33 -1.17 4.32
N ILE A 54 7.34 -2.17 5.17
CA ILE A 54 7.36 -3.57 4.74
C ILE A 54 6.02 -4.22 5.11
N LEU A 55 5.40 -4.78 4.11
CA LEU A 55 4.15 -5.51 4.30
C LEU A 55 4.36 -7.00 4.40
#